data_2978d1322c5eaf12c50e286c7b2bacc2
#
_entry.id   2978d1322c5eaf12c50e286c7b2bacc2
#
_cell.length_a   1.000
_cell.length_b   1.000
_cell.length_c   1.000
_cell.angle_alpha   90.00
_cell.angle_beta   90.00
_cell.angle_gamma   90.00
#
_symmetry.space_group_name_H-M   'P 1'
#
loop_
_entity.id
_entity.type
_entity.pdbx_description
1 polymer ?
#
loop_
_entity_poly.entity_id
_entity_poly.type
_entity_poly.pdbx_seq_one_letter_code
_entity_poly.pdbx_strand_id
1 'polypeptide(L)'
;MELKDSGKNEEGLCYLPNGKEYYELTVQASTGSARTVPQLQKLTKNQMKDDLAAMKAVIGLTAEQAKETAVMESTDPKEILNSLSLDIQKTFPKLPQTSVEVKYVPKAMEAHLSPAFYMIPALDDTEENVIYVNQAQMGNKLTLYTTLAHEGYPGHLYQTVYYASTKPDPLRSIFNFGGYVEGWATYAEMGSYYLADSLTREQAVLLQKNSSILLALYALADMGIHYDGWNRMDTVK
;
A
#
# COMPACT_ATOMS: atom_id res chain seq x y z
N MET A 1 4.44 2.14 29.26
CA MET A 1 3.23 1.35 28.98
C MET A 1 1.98 1.88 29.71
N GLU A 2 2.13 2.79 30.64
CA GLU A 2 1.02 3.40 31.40
C GLU A 2 0.21 4.45 30.59
N LEU A 3 0.68 4.85 29.42
CA LEU A 3 -0.02 5.81 28.55
C LEU A 3 -1.04 5.16 27.62
N LYS A 4 -0.97 3.82 27.41
CA LYS A 4 -1.97 3.11 26.65
C LYS A 4 -3.28 3.14 27.45
N ASP A 5 -4.34 3.61 26.81
CA ASP A 5 -5.67 3.77 27.42
C ASP A 5 -5.79 4.92 28.46
N SER A 6 -4.78 5.78 28.60
CA SER A 6 -4.87 7.00 29.41
C SER A 6 -5.58 8.16 28.70
N GLY A 7 -5.75 8.08 27.39
CA GLY A 7 -6.48 9.05 26.57
C GLY A 7 -7.97 9.06 26.92
N LYS A 8 -8.50 10.25 27.17
CA LYS A 8 -9.93 10.45 27.49
C LYS A 8 -10.76 10.85 26.27
N ASN A 9 -10.12 11.05 25.14
CA ASN A 9 -10.80 11.46 23.91
C ASN A 9 -11.07 10.23 23.02
N GLU A 10 -12.33 9.85 22.93
CA GLU A 10 -12.82 8.78 22.04
C GLU A 10 -13.40 9.35 20.74
N GLU A 11 -13.28 10.66 20.53
CA GLU A 11 -13.86 11.38 19.39
C GLU A 11 -12.77 11.77 18.39
N GLY A 12 -13.19 12.09 17.15
CA GLY A 12 -12.30 12.55 16.09
C GLY A 12 -11.65 13.90 16.38
N LEU A 13 -10.59 14.24 15.64
CA LEU A 13 -9.86 15.52 15.79
C LEU A 13 -10.76 16.74 15.63
N CYS A 14 -11.82 16.65 14.81
CA CYS A 14 -12.77 17.75 14.57
C CYS A 14 -13.45 18.31 15.83
N TYR A 15 -13.46 17.56 16.93
CA TYR A 15 -14.02 18.00 18.21
C TYR A 15 -13.01 18.79 19.06
N LEU A 16 -11.76 18.84 18.65
CA LEU A 16 -10.73 19.67 19.29
C LEU A 16 -10.73 21.10 18.72
N PRO A 17 -10.27 22.10 19.46
CA PRO A 17 -10.07 23.46 18.94
C PRO A 17 -9.18 23.44 17.68
N ASN A 18 -9.66 24.02 16.57
CA ASN A 18 -9.03 24.01 15.25
C ASN A 18 -8.73 22.60 14.70
N GLY A 19 -9.44 21.58 15.18
CA GLY A 19 -9.14 20.17 14.86
C GLY A 19 -9.37 19.83 13.39
N LYS A 20 -10.36 20.44 12.72
CA LYS A 20 -10.59 20.24 11.26
C LYS A 20 -9.45 20.82 10.44
N GLU A 21 -9.04 22.02 10.73
CA GLU A 21 -7.92 22.70 10.07
C GLU A 21 -6.62 21.94 10.29
N TYR A 22 -6.38 21.48 11.50
CA TYR A 22 -5.21 20.66 11.83
C TYR A 22 -5.22 19.34 11.05
N TYR A 23 -6.36 18.64 11.00
CA TYR A 23 -6.49 17.40 10.26
C TYR A 23 -6.26 17.62 8.75
N GLU A 24 -6.87 18.65 8.15
CA GLU A 24 -6.68 18.97 6.73
C GLU A 24 -5.21 19.29 6.41
N LEU A 25 -4.53 20.07 7.24
CA LEU A 25 -3.10 20.34 7.10
C LEU A 25 -2.26 19.06 7.20
N THR A 26 -2.59 18.17 8.14
CA THR A 26 -1.90 16.90 8.31
C THR A 26 -2.06 16.01 7.08
N VAL A 27 -3.27 15.93 6.53
CA VAL A 27 -3.55 15.17 5.30
C VAL A 27 -2.78 15.78 4.12
N GLN A 28 -2.78 17.10 3.96
CA GLN A 28 -2.04 17.79 2.90
C GLN A 28 -0.53 17.55 3.01
N ALA A 29 0.02 17.67 4.22
CA ALA A 29 1.44 17.41 4.47
C ALA A 29 1.83 15.95 4.18
N SER A 30 1.02 14.98 4.63
CA SER A 30 1.30 13.56 4.45
C SER A 30 1.16 13.10 3.00
N THR A 31 0.17 13.65 2.27
CA THR A 31 -0.09 13.25 0.88
C THR A 31 0.67 14.09 -0.15
N GLY A 32 1.21 15.25 0.24
CA GLY A 32 1.80 16.21 -0.69
C GLY A 32 0.76 16.87 -1.62
N SER A 33 -0.54 16.80 -1.28
CA SER A 33 -1.65 17.30 -2.10
C SER A 33 -2.29 18.53 -1.47
N ALA A 34 -2.47 19.60 -2.23
CA ALA A 34 -3.19 20.79 -1.79
C ALA A 34 -4.73 20.64 -1.81
N ARG A 35 -5.26 19.42 -2.03
CA ARG A 35 -6.70 19.18 -2.02
C ARG A 35 -7.27 19.28 -0.62
N THR A 36 -8.47 19.85 -0.53
CA THR A 36 -9.25 19.83 0.71
C THR A 36 -9.79 18.43 1.01
N VAL A 37 -10.11 18.16 2.27
CA VAL A 37 -10.73 16.89 2.68
C VAL A 37 -12.01 16.58 1.91
N PRO A 38 -12.97 17.53 1.70
CA PRO A 38 -14.12 17.26 0.86
C PRO A 38 -13.80 16.90 -0.60
N GLN A 39 -12.73 17.46 -1.16
CA GLN A 39 -12.27 17.09 -2.50
C GLN A 39 -11.71 15.67 -2.53
N LEU A 40 -10.95 15.28 -1.51
CA LEU A 40 -10.43 13.92 -1.37
C LEU A 40 -11.56 12.90 -1.18
N GLN A 41 -12.53 13.20 -0.31
CA GLN A 41 -13.73 12.35 -0.13
C GLN A 41 -14.49 12.14 -1.44
N LYS A 42 -14.66 13.20 -2.23
CA LYS A 42 -15.32 13.10 -3.55
C LYS A 42 -14.54 12.20 -4.50
N LEU A 43 -13.22 12.36 -4.56
CA LEU A 43 -12.35 11.51 -5.40
C LEU A 43 -12.44 10.04 -4.98
N THR A 44 -12.32 9.77 -3.68
CA THR A 44 -12.40 8.41 -3.13
C THR A 44 -13.75 7.76 -3.41
N LYS A 45 -14.86 8.49 -3.21
CA LYS A 45 -16.21 8.01 -3.53
C LYS A 45 -16.41 7.73 -5.03
N ASN A 46 -15.82 8.53 -5.90
CA ASN A 46 -15.88 8.30 -7.34
C ASN A 46 -15.07 7.05 -7.71
N GLN A 47 -13.85 6.90 -7.17
CA GLN A 47 -13.04 5.69 -7.38
C GLN A 47 -13.79 4.43 -6.96
N MET A 48 -14.43 4.44 -5.79
CA MET A 48 -15.24 3.30 -5.34
C MET A 48 -16.39 2.97 -6.28
N LYS A 49 -17.08 3.98 -6.84
CA LYS A 49 -18.15 3.75 -7.82
C LYS A 49 -17.62 3.09 -9.09
N ASP A 50 -16.48 3.56 -9.58
CA ASP A 50 -15.85 3.02 -10.78
C ASP A 50 -15.37 1.58 -10.54
N ASP A 51 -14.79 1.32 -9.37
CA ASP A 51 -14.35 -0.02 -8.96
C ASP A 51 -15.54 -0.99 -8.83
N LEU A 52 -16.62 -0.57 -8.19
CA LEU A 52 -17.85 -1.36 -8.11
C LEU A 52 -18.47 -1.64 -9.48
N ALA A 53 -18.44 -0.65 -10.39
CA ALA A 53 -18.93 -0.84 -11.75
C ALA A 53 -18.08 -1.87 -12.51
N ALA A 54 -16.75 -1.80 -12.36
CA ALA A 54 -15.83 -2.77 -12.95
C ALA A 54 -16.04 -4.19 -12.40
N MET A 55 -16.23 -4.34 -11.08
CA MET A 55 -16.55 -5.65 -10.48
C MET A 55 -17.88 -6.23 -10.98
N LYS A 56 -18.90 -5.39 -11.10
CA LYS A 56 -20.22 -5.83 -11.63
C LYS A 56 -20.19 -6.24 -13.10
N ALA A 57 -19.22 -5.78 -13.86
CA ALA A 57 -19.04 -6.17 -15.25
C ALA A 57 -18.44 -7.58 -15.40
N VAL A 58 -17.86 -8.14 -14.34
CA VAL A 58 -17.37 -9.52 -14.32
C VAL A 58 -18.55 -10.45 -14.03
N ILE A 59 -18.85 -11.33 -14.96
CA ILE A 59 -20.00 -12.26 -14.88
C ILE A 59 -19.50 -13.65 -14.46
N GLY A 60 -20.22 -14.27 -13.52
CA GLY A 60 -20.00 -15.68 -13.14
C GLY A 60 -18.87 -15.89 -12.13
N LEU A 61 -18.28 -14.83 -11.60
CA LEU A 61 -17.24 -14.89 -10.57
C LEU A 61 -17.43 -13.77 -9.54
N THR A 62 -17.24 -14.07 -8.26
CA THR A 62 -17.19 -13.07 -7.17
C THR A 62 -15.75 -12.83 -6.72
N ALA A 63 -15.50 -11.73 -6.00
CA ALA A 63 -14.15 -11.45 -5.45
C ALA A 63 -13.69 -12.54 -4.46
N GLU A 64 -14.60 -13.12 -3.70
CA GLU A 64 -14.31 -14.21 -2.78
C GLU A 64 -13.91 -15.48 -3.53
N GLN A 65 -14.69 -15.88 -4.53
CA GLN A 65 -14.36 -17.03 -5.40
C GLN A 65 -13.05 -16.79 -6.16
N ALA A 66 -12.80 -15.56 -6.64
CA ALA A 66 -11.55 -15.20 -7.30
C ALA A 66 -10.34 -15.39 -6.36
N LYS A 67 -10.49 -15.02 -5.08
CA LYS A 67 -9.45 -15.21 -4.06
C LYS A 67 -9.23 -16.69 -3.73
N GLU A 68 -10.29 -17.46 -3.59
CA GLU A 68 -10.22 -18.90 -3.29
C GLU A 68 -9.60 -19.71 -4.44
N THR A 69 -9.88 -19.31 -5.68
CA THR A 69 -9.38 -20.00 -6.87
C THR A 69 -8.05 -19.45 -7.40
N ALA A 70 -7.52 -18.37 -6.79
CA ALA A 70 -6.23 -17.81 -7.15
C ALA A 70 -5.10 -18.77 -6.75
N VAL A 71 -4.39 -19.28 -7.73
CA VAL A 71 -3.25 -20.18 -7.52
C VAL A 71 -1.97 -19.40 -7.77
N MET A 72 -1.17 -19.19 -6.73
CA MET A 72 0.16 -18.60 -6.85
C MET A 72 1.21 -19.70 -6.91
N GLU A 73 2.17 -19.57 -7.82
CA GLU A 73 3.16 -20.60 -8.10
C GLU A 73 4.11 -20.85 -6.93
N SER A 74 4.61 -19.80 -6.31
CA SER A 74 5.59 -19.91 -5.24
C SER A 74 5.11 -19.32 -3.90
N THR A 75 5.73 -19.80 -2.83
CA THR A 75 5.68 -19.23 -1.46
C THR A 75 7.05 -18.76 -1.02
N ASP A 76 8.07 -18.91 -1.85
CA ASP A 76 9.41 -18.39 -1.52
C ASP A 76 9.51 -16.92 -1.92
N PRO A 77 9.74 -16.02 -0.94
CA PRO A 77 9.85 -14.59 -1.22
C PRO A 77 10.93 -14.23 -2.26
N LYS A 78 12.03 -14.99 -2.31
CA LYS A 78 13.11 -14.75 -3.27
C LYS A 78 12.68 -15.10 -4.70
N GLU A 79 11.98 -16.22 -4.87
CA GLU A 79 11.43 -16.60 -6.16
C GLU A 79 10.40 -15.61 -6.65
N ILE A 80 9.49 -15.15 -5.77
CA ILE A 80 8.49 -14.15 -6.09
C ILE A 80 9.14 -12.83 -6.51
N LEU A 81 10.11 -12.32 -5.76
CA LEU A 81 10.82 -11.09 -6.09
C LEU A 81 11.58 -11.20 -7.42
N ASN A 82 12.18 -12.36 -7.68
CA ASN A 82 12.87 -12.60 -8.96
C ASN A 82 11.87 -12.62 -10.14
N SER A 83 10.74 -13.29 -10.01
CA SER A 83 9.68 -13.26 -11.02
C SER A 83 9.20 -11.85 -11.28
N LEU A 84 8.79 -11.11 -10.23
CA LEU A 84 8.35 -9.73 -10.35
C LEU A 84 9.39 -8.84 -11.05
N SER A 85 10.68 -9.00 -10.72
CA SER A 85 11.76 -8.23 -11.34
C SER A 85 11.91 -8.48 -12.84
N LEU A 86 11.59 -9.70 -13.30
CA LEU A 86 11.58 -10.06 -14.71
C LEU A 86 10.33 -9.53 -15.43
N ASP A 87 9.17 -9.65 -14.80
CA ASP A 87 7.89 -9.25 -15.39
C ASP A 87 7.80 -7.76 -15.67
N ILE A 88 8.37 -6.94 -14.78
CA ILE A 88 8.37 -5.48 -14.96
C ILE A 88 9.30 -4.97 -16.06
N GLN A 89 10.26 -5.78 -16.53
CA GLN A 89 11.26 -5.33 -17.52
C GLN A 89 10.65 -4.88 -18.87
N LYS A 90 9.44 -5.36 -19.18
CA LYS A 90 8.74 -5.01 -20.42
C LYS A 90 7.95 -3.70 -20.30
N THR A 91 7.61 -3.28 -19.09
CA THR A 91 6.64 -2.21 -18.83
C THR A 91 7.21 -1.05 -18.05
N PHE A 92 8.30 -1.27 -17.31
CA PHE A 92 8.95 -0.26 -16.48
C PHE A 92 10.36 0.08 -16.96
N PRO A 93 10.87 1.29 -16.72
CA PRO A 93 12.26 1.65 -16.99
C PRO A 93 13.24 0.68 -16.30
N LYS A 94 14.36 0.44 -16.98
CA LYS A 94 15.38 -0.47 -16.48
C LYS A 94 16.04 0.11 -15.22
N LEU A 95 16.15 -0.70 -14.16
CA LEU A 95 16.95 -0.37 -13.00
C LEU A 95 18.45 -0.48 -13.27
N PRO A 96 19.30 0.28 -12.55
CA PRO A 96 20.71 -0.04 -12.43
C PRO A 96 20.89 -1.44 -11.80
N GLN A 97 22.13 -1.93 -11.78
CA GLN A 97 22.42 -3.19 -11.11
C GLN A 97 22.06 -3.06 -9.62
N THR A 98 21.24 -3.98 -9.15
CA THR A 98 20.63 -3.93 -7.82
C THR A 98 20.53 -5.34 -7.28
N SER A 99 20.99 -5.55 -6.05
CA SER A 99 20.76 -6.80 -5.31
C SER A 99 19.61 -6.63 -4.32
N VAL A 100 18.94 -7.72 -3.99
CA VAL A 100 17.97 -7.76 -2.91
C VAL A 100 18.22 -8.97 -2.02
N GLU A 101 18.35 -8.74 -0.73
CA GLU A 101 18.42 -9.78 0.29
C GLU A 101 17.07 -9.90 1.00
N VAL A 102 16.57 -11.11 1.12
CA VAL A 102 15.38 -11.40 1.96
C VAL A 102 15.86 -11.86 3.32
N LYS A 103 15.43 -11.15 4.35
CA LYS A 103 15.62 -11.51 5.76
C LYS A 103 14.28 -11.78 6.42
N TYR A 104 14.29 -12.53 7.51
CA TYR A 104 13.08 -12.81 8.28
C TYR A 104 13.07 -12.01 9.56
N VAL A 105 11.87 -11.55 9.93
CA VAL A 105 11.65 -10.84 11.19
C VAL A 105 11.95 -11.77 12.36
N PRO A 106 12.72 -11.32 13.38
CA PRO A 106 12.94 -12.10 14.58
C PRO A 106 11.62 -12.42 15.31
N LYS A 107 11.45 -13.65 15.79
CA LYS A 107 10.22 -14.12 16.44
C LYS A 107 9.66 -13.19 17.53
N ALA A 108 10.55 -12.57 18.30
CA ALA A 108 10.14 -11.63 19.34
C ALA A 108 9.46 -10.37 18.83
N MET A 109 9.59 -10.05 17.53
CA MET A 109 9.04 -8.85 16.90
C MET A 109 7.86 -9.14 15.96
N GLU A 110 7.59 -10.40 15.65
CA GLU A 110 6.57 -10.81 14.67
C GLU A 110 5.17 -10.26 15.00
N ALA A 111 4.81 -10.20 16.29
CA ALA A 111 3.50 -9.68 16.72
C ALA A 111 3.31 -8.17 16.49
N HIS A 112 4.37 -7.44 16.21
CA HIS A 112 4.37 -5.98 16.18
C HIS A 112 4.78 -5.38 14.83
N LEU A 113 5.18 -6.20 13.87
CA LEU A 113 5.66 -5.74 12.56
C LEU A 113 4.74 -6.19 11.44
N SER A 114 4.73 -5.40 10.35
CA SER A 114 4.00 -5.65 9.12
C SER A 114 4.35 -7.01 8.50
N PRO A 115 3.53 -7.54 7.58
CA PRO A 115 3.80 -8.78 6.85
C PRO A 115 5.15 -8.79 6.11
N ALA A 116 5.53 -7.67 5.53
CA ALA A 116 6.88 -7.41 5.04
C ALA A 116 7.17 -5.91 5.11
N PHE A 117 8.44 -5.54 4.96
CA PHE A 117 8.86 -4.15 4.80
C PHE A 117 10.21 -4.05 4.13
N TYR A 118 10.34 -3.08 3.25
CA TYR A 118 11.60 -2.72 2.62
C TYR A 118 12.42 -1.83 3.55
N MET A 119 13.66 -2.22 3.79
CA MET A 119 14.59 -1.39 4.54
C MET A 119 15.29 -0.43 3.59
N ILE A 120 14.95 0.85 3.69
CA ILE A 120 15.57 1.89 2.85
C ILE A 120 17.07 1.91 3.12
N PRO A 121 17.93 1.75 2.09
CA PRO A 121 19.38 1.76 2.26
C PRO A 121 19.92 3.15 2.58
N ALA A 122 21.20 3.22 2.91
CA ALA A 122 21.89 4.48 3.06
C ALA A 122 21.87 5.28 1.74
N LEU A 123 21.90 6.62 1.83
CA LEU A 123 21.78 7.49 0.65
C LEU A 123 22.91 7.32 -0.37
N ASP A 124 24.05 6.87 0.08
CA ASP A 124 25.27 6.64 -0.70
C ASP A 124 25.47 5.18 -1.12
N ASP A 125 24.57 4.28 -0.70
CA ASP A 125 24.59 2.87 -1.09
C ASP A 125 23.16 2.37 -1.40
N THR A 126 22.83 2.33 -2.68
CA THR A 126 21.56 1.82 -3.18
C THR A 126 21.70 0.47 -3.91
N GLU A 127 22.87 -0.14 -3.87
CA GLU A 127 23.12 -1.43 -4.50
C GLU A 127 22.62 -2.60 -3.64
N GLU A 128 22.80 -2.51 -2.32
CA GLU A 128 22.38 -3.52 -1.36
C GLU A 128 21.02 -3.17 -0.73
N ASN A 129 20.01 -3.93 -1.09
CA ASN A 129 18.65 -3.71 -0.60
C ASN A 129 18.17 -4.90 0.22
N VAL A 130 17.41 -4.64 1.28
CA VAL A 130 16.90 -5.67 2.18
C VAL A 130 15.39 -5.56 2.30
N ILE A 131 14.71 -6.68 2.12
CA ILE A 131 13.28 -6.83 2.43
C ILE A 131 13.15 -7.82 3.59
N TYR A 132 12.55 -7.36 4.68
CA TYR A 132 12.20 -8.23 5.80
C TYR A 132 10.81 -8.82 5.59
N VAL A 133 10.68 -10.12 5.84
CA VAL A 133 9.42 -10.86 5.74
C VAL A 133 9.05 -11.40 7.12
N ASN A 134 7.82 -11.11 7.54
CA ASN A 134 7.27 -11.56 8.79
C ASN A 134 6.48 -12.87 8.57
N GLN A 135 7.10 -13.99 8.90
CA GLN A 135 6.52 -15.32 8.66
C GLN A 135 5.17 -15.54 9.36
N ALA A 136 4.96 -14.94 10.52
CA ALA A 136 3.71 -15.05 11.28
C ALA A 136 2.56 -14.24 10.64
N GLN A 137 2.87 -13.27 9.77
CA GLN A 137 1.90 -12.33 9.20
C GLN A 137 1.73 -12.46 7.67
N MET A 138 2.39 -13.42 7.02
CA MET A 138 2.41 -13.54 5.55
C MET A 138 1.02 -13.77 4.93
N GLY A 139 0.03 -14.20 5.69
CA GLY A 139 -1.30 -14.49 5.17
C GLY A 139 -1.30 -15.65 4.18
N ASN A 140 -2.03 -15.50 3.07
CA ASN A 140 -2.03 -16.48 1.98
C ASN A 140 -0.99 -16.13 0.90
N LYS A 141 -0.78 -17.03 -0.05
CA LYS A 141 0.19 -16.86 -1.16
C LYS A 141 -0.03 -15.58 -1.97
N LEU A 142 -1.28 -15.23 -2.25
CA LEU A 142 -1.63 -14.03 -3.01
C LEU A 142 -1.27 -12.76 -2.21
N THR A 143 -1.56 -12.73 -0.92
CA THR A 143 -1.18 -11.63 -0.03
C THR A 143 0.35 -11.48 0.00
N LEU A 144 1.09 -12.57 0.12
CA LEU A 144 2.55 -12.52 0.06
C LEU A 144 3.05 -11.94 -1.28
N TYR A 145 2.49 -12.38 -2.40
CA TYR A 145 2.86 -11.90 -3.73
C TYR A 145 2.62 -10.38 -3.88
N THR A 146 1.42 -9.90 -3.53
CA THR A 146 1.09 -8.47 -3.65
C THR A 146 1.87 -7.61 -2.66
N THR A 147 2.12 -8.10 -1.44
CA THR A 147 2.99 -7.42 -0.48
C THR A 147 4.43 -7.31 -0.98
N LEU A 148 4.98 -8.37 -1.58
CA LEU A 148 6.31 -8.31 -2.16
C LEU A 148 6.38 -7.44 -3.42
N ALA A 149 5.28 -7.27 -4.15
CA ALA A 149 5.20 -6.28 -5.21
C ALA A 149 5.21 -4.84 -4.65
N HIS A 150 4.53 -4.61 -3.52
CA HIS A 150 4.53 -3.34 -2.78
C HIS A 150 5.93 -2.99 -2.24
N GLU A 151 6.59 -3.94 -1.55
CA GLU A 151 7.88 -3.69 -0.91
C GLU A 151 9.06 -3.75 -1.90
N GLY A 152 8.95 -4.58 -2.94
CA GLY A 152 10.03 -4.86 -3.89
C GLY A 152 9.80 -4.28 -5.28
N TYR A 153 9.33 -5.14 -6.20
CA TYR A 153 9.20 -4.84 -7.62
C TYR A 153 7.73 -4.88 -8.08
N PRO A 154 7.19 -3.76 -8.61
CA PRO A 154 7.82 -2.45 -8.86
C PRO A 154 7.60 -1.41 -7.75
N GLY A 155 7.41 -1.81 -6.49
CA GLY A 155 7.07 -0.95 -5.37
C GLY A 155 8.22 -0.13 -4.78
N HIS A 156 8.37 -0.14 -3.45
CA HIS A 156 9.30 0.71 -2.72
C HIS A 156 10.76 0.57 -3.15
N LEU A 157 11.28 -0.66 -3.24
CA LEU A 157 12.65 -0.90 -3.68
C LEU A 157 12.89 -0.33 -5.08
N TYR A 158 12.00 -0.65 -6.02
CA TYR A 158 12.11 -0.14 -7.39
C TYR A 158 12.11 1.39 -7.42
N GLN A 159 11.15 2.03 -6.72
CA GLN A 159 11.06 3.49 -6.65
C GLN A 159 12.34 4.12 -6.10
N THR A 160 12.85 3.58 -4.97
CA THR A 160 14.03 4.10 -4.29
C THR A 160 15.26 4.04 -5.18
N VAL A 161 15.54 2.87 -5.76
CA VAL A 161 16.72 2.65 -6.61
C VAL A 161 16.61 3.45 -7.92
N TYR A 162 15.44 3.44 -8.56
CA TYR A 162 15.24 4.21 -9.78
C TYR A 162 15.40 5.72 -9.54
N TYR A 163 14.78 6.23 -8.46
CA TYR A 163 14.88 7.64 -8.10
C TYR A 163 16.33 8.05 -7.80
N ALA A 164 17.06 7.27 -7.02
CA ALA A 164 18.47 7.51 -6.73
C ALA A 164 19.33 7.54 -8.01
N SER A 165 19.03 6.68 -8.99
CA SER A 165 19.74 6.64 -10.26
C SER A 165 19.59 7.93 -11.09
N THR A 166 18.56 8.73 -10.85
CA THR A 166 18.36 10.04 -11.49
C THR A 166 19.23 11.14 -10.89
N LYS A 167 20.01 10.83 -9.83
CA LYS A 167 20.88 11.77 -9.10
C LYS A 167 20.13 13.03 -8.64
N PRO A 168 19.06 12.87 -7.87
CA PRO A 168 18.28 14.00 -7.37
C PRO A 168 19.14 14.90 -6.46
N ASP A 169 18.69 16.15 -6.25
CA ASP A 169 19.30 17.04 -5.26
C ASP A 169 19.23 16.36 -3.87
N PRO A 170 20.35 16.25 -3.11
CA PRO A 170 20.37 15.60 -1.80
C PRO A 170 19.36 16.16 -0.81
N LEU A 171 18.96 17.44 -0.95
CA LEU A 171 17.93 18.04 -0.11
C LEU A 171 16.59 17.28 -0.20
N ARG A 172 16.29 16.65 -1.34
CA ARG A 172 15.04 15.90 -1.54
C ARG A 172 14.94 14.64 -0.67
N SER A 173 16.06 14.08 -0.23
CA SER A 173 16.08 12.93 0.69
C SER A 173 15.63 13.27 2.11
N ILE A 174 15.60 14.57 2.46
CA ILE A 174 15.13 15.04 3.77
C ILE A 174 13.60 15.15 3.79
N PHE A 175 12.98 15.36 2.63
CA PHE A 175 11.53 15.50 2.53
C PHE A 175 10.88 14.14 2.29
N ASN A 176 9.98 13.77 3.19
CA ASN A 176 9.17 12.58 3.06
C ASN A 176 7.71 12.96 2.78
N PHE A 177 7.20 12.56 1.62
CA PHE A 177 5.80 12.68 1.27
C PHE A 177 5.18 11.28 1.17
N GLY A 178 4.47 10.88 2.24
CA GLY A 178 3.85 9.55 2.32
C GLY A 178 2.97 9.23 1.11
N GLY A 179 2.19 10.21 0.63
CA GLY A 179 1.37 10.04 -0.57
C GLY A 179 2.17 9.75 -1.86
N TYR A 180 3.42 10.21 -1.95
CA TYR A 180 4.31 9.85 -3.07
C TYR A 180 4.92 8.46 -2.88
N VAL A 181 5.39 8.14 -1.70
CA VAL A 181 6.08 6.88 -1.38
C VAL A 181 5.07 5.73 -1.34
N GLU A 182 4.07 5.84 -0.48
CA GLU A 182 3.04 4.82 -0.30
C GLU A 182 2.05 4.75 -1.47
N GLY A 183 1.76 5.91 -2.07
CA GLY A 183 0.91 5.97 -3.26
C GLY A 183 1.51 5.25 -4.46
N TRP A 184 2.83 5.34 -4.67
CA TRP A 184 3.53 4.56 -5.67
C TRP A 184 3.48 3.06 -5.35
N ALA A 185 3.84 2.67 -4.13
CA ALA A 185 3.85 1.27 -3.74
C ALA A 185 2.44 0.64 -3.80
N THR A 186 1.41 1.38 -3.40
CA THR A 186 0.01 0.96 -3.56
C THR A 186 -0.37 0.81 -5.04
N TYR A 187 0.04 1.75 -5.91
CA TYR A 187 -0.17 1.63 -7.36
C TYR A 187 0.51 0.39 -7.93
N ALA A 188 1.75 0.12 -7.51
CA ALA A 188 2.51 -1.06 -7.89
C ALA A 188 1.84 -2.36 -7.42
N GLU A 189 1.40 -2.40 -6.16
CA GLU A 189 0.64 -3.50 -5.59
C GLU A 189 -0.65 -3.77 -6.39
N MET A 190 -1.44 -2.72 -6.67
CA MET A 190 -2.65 -2.85 -7.48
C MET A 190 -2.35 -3.31 -8.91
N GLY A 191 -1.22 -2.90 -9.48
CA GLY A 191 -0.75 -3.35 -10.78
C GLY A 191 -0.31 -4.81 -10.81
N SER A 192 0.19 -5.33 -9.69
CA SER A 192 0.74 -6.68 -9.59
C SER A 192 -0.28 -7.79 -9.87
N TYR A 193 -1.57 -7.55 -9.58
CA TYR A 193 -2.63 -8.49 -9.95
C TYR A 193 -2.69 -8.78 -11.45
N TYR A 194 -2.26 -7.83 -12.29
CA TYR A 194 -2.22 -7.97 -13.76
C TYR A 194 -0.87 -8.47 -14.28
N LEU A 195 0.15 -8.56 -13.43
CA LEU A 195 1.45 -9.15 -13.74
C LEU A 195 1.49 -10.65 -13.42
N ALA A 196 0.59 -11.13 -12.57
CA ALA A 196 0.54 -12.53 -12.15
C ALA A 196 -0.06 -13.40 -13.28
N ASP A 197 0.79 -14.12 -14.02
CA ASP A 197 0.37 -15.03 -15.11
C ASP A 197 -0.59 -16.14 -14.65
N SER A 198 -0.59 -16.45 -13.35
CA SER A 198 -1.47 -17.45 -12.75
C SER A 198 -2.90 -16.96 -12.52
N LEU A 199 -3.19 -15.66 -12.67
CA LEU A 199 -4.52 -15.09 -12.53
C LEU A 199 -5.17 -14.88 -13.89
N THR A 200 -6.45 -15.24 -14.02
CA THR A 200 -7.24 -14.78 -15.17
C THR A 200 -7.46 -13.28 -15.09
N ARG A 201 -7.81 -12.66 -16.22
CA ARG A 201 -8.11 -11.22 -16.25
C ARG A 201 -9.27 -10.85 -15.31
N GLU A 202 -10.29 -11.70 -15.25
CA GLU A 202 -11.46 -11.55 -14.39
C GLU A 202 -11.07 -11.62 -12.92
N GLN A 203 -10.23 -12.57 -12.54
CA GLN A 203 -9.68 -12.67 -11.18
C GLN A 203 -8.87 -11.43 -10.83
N ALA A 204 -7.97 -11.00 -11.69
CA ALA A 204 -7.15 -9.80 -11.48
C ALA A 204 -8.02 -8.54 -11.26
N VAL A 205 -9.05 -8.34 -12.09
CA VAL A 205 -9.98 -7.21 -11.94
C VAL A 205 -10.70 -7.28 -10.58
N LEU A 206 -11.30 -8.41 -10.25
CA LEU A 206 -12.07 -8.55 -9.01
C LEU A 206 -11.21 -8.34 -7.77
N LEU A 207 -10.01 -8.95 -7.73
CA LEU A 207 -9.10 -8.86 -6.60
C LEU A 207 -8.54 -7.45 -6.43
N GLN A 208 -8.09 -6.83 -7.52
CA GLN A 208 -7.56 -5.46 -7.51
C GLN A 208 -8.65 -4.46 -7.11
N LYS A 209 -9.86 -4.55 -7.68
CA LYS A 209 -10.96 -3.63 -7.36
C LYS A 209 -11.43 -3.82 -5.92
N ASN A 210 -11.50 -5.04 -5.42
CA ASN A 210 -11.82 -5.32 -4.02
C ASN A 210 -10.80 -4.69 -3.06
N SER A 211 -9.51 -4.83 -3.34
CA SER A 211 -8.44 -4.20 -2.53
C SER A 211 -8.52 -2.67 -2.57
N SER A 212 -8.75 -2.10 -3.75
CA SER A 212 -8.94 -0.65 -3.92
C SER A 212 -10.13 -0.12 -3.11
N ILE A 213 -11.26 -0.82 -3.12
CA ILE A 213 -12.45 -0.46 -2.35
C ILE A 213 -12.16 -0.51 -0.84
N LEU A 214 -11.45 -1.51 -0.35
CA LEU A 214 -11.08 -1.60 1.06
C LEU A 214 -10.22 -0.41 1.51
N LEU A 215 -9.21 -0.04 0.73
CA LEU A 215 -8.39 1.15 1.02
C LEU A 215 -9.22 2.44 0.99
N ALA A 216 -10.13 2.55 0.03
CA ALA A 216 -11.04 3.69 -0.07
C ALA A 216 -11.99 3.79 1.13
N LEU A 217 -12.48 2.66 1.66
CA LEU A 217 -13.30 2.63 2.88
C LEU A 217 -12.52 3.10 4.09
N TYR A 218 -11.28 2.65 4.28
CA TYR A 218 -10.42 3.15 5.35
C TYR A 218 -10.18 4.66 5.25
N ALA A 219 -9.88 5.16 4.05
CA ALA A 219 -9.67 6.59 3.83
C ALA A 219 -10.93 7.41 4.10
N LEU A 220 -12.13 6.93 3.70
CA LEU A 220 -13.39 7.59 3.97
C LEU A 220 -13.74 7.57 5.46
N ALA A 221 -13.48 6.44 6.15
CA ALA A 221 -13.71 6.34 7.59
C ALA A 221 -12.80 7.31 8.36
N ASP A 222 -11.51 7.38 8.02
CA ASP A 222 -10.56 8.29 8.63
C ASP A 222 -10.99 9.76 8.45
N MET A 223 -11.29 10.17 7.22
CA MET A 223 -11.79 11.52 6.93
C MET A 223 -13.14 11.79 7.59
N GLY A 224 -14.03 10.81 7.64
CA GLY A 224 -15.33 10.92 8.29
C GLY A 224 -15.22 11.13 9.79
N ILE A 225 -14.36 10.37 10.46
CA ILE A 225 -14.15 10.46 11.90
C ILE A 225 -13.46 11.79 12.26
N HIS A 226 -12.34 12.09 11.59
CA HIS A 226 -11.48 13.19 12.00
C HIS A 226 -11.89 14.56 11.44
N TYR A 227 -12.65 14.61 10.36
CA TYR A 227 -13.10 15.85 9.73
C TYR A 227 -14.61 16.08 9.86
N ASP A 228 -15.45 15.07 9.56
CA ASP A 228 -16.91 15.21 9.60
C ASP A 228 -17.51 14.94 10.98
N GLY A 229 -16.77 14.29 11.88
CA GLY A 229 -17.19 13.96 13.24
C GLY A 229 -18.07 12.71 13.32
N TRP A 230 -17.81 11.71 12.43
CA TRP A 230 -18.54 10.44 12.49
C TRP A 230 -18.24 9.72 13.80
N ASN A 231 -19.30 9.24 14.41
CA ASN A 231 -19.21 8.29 15.51
C ASN A 231 -19.16 6.85 14.98
N ARG A 232 -19.01 5.88 15.89
CA ARG A 232 -18.95 4.45 15.53
C ARG A 232 -20.14 3.99 14.67
N MET A 233 -21.36 4.49 14.96
CA MET A 233 -22.56 4.09 14.22
C MET A 233 -22.59 4.69 12.82
N ASP A 234 -22.04 5.88 12.64
CA ASP A 234 -21.95 6.53 11.34
C ASP A 234 -20.90 5.84 10.45
N THR A 235 -19.80 5.35 11.06
CA THR A 235 -18.70 4.69 10.35
C THR A 235 -19.09 3.31 9.80
N VAL A 236 -20.06 2.61 10.43
CA VAL A 236 -20.49 1.26 10.01
C VAL A 236 -21.76 1.25 9.12
N LYS A 237 -22.32 2.42 8.82
CA LYS A 237 -23.43 2.59 7.87
C LYS A 237 -22.94 2.82 6.44
#